data_808d80c360d3118f9bbd32a2e27a91df
#
_entry.id   808d80c360d3118f9bbd32a2e27a91df
#
_cell.length_a   1.000
_cell.length_b   1.000
_cell.length_c   1.000
_cell.angle_alpha   90.00
_cell.angle_beta   90.00
_cell.angle_gamma   90.00
#
_symmetry.space_group_name_H-M   'P 1'
#
loop_
_entity.id
_entity.type
_entity.pdbx_description
1 polymer ?
#
loop_
_entity_poly.entity_id
_entity_poly.type
_entity_poly.pdbx_seq_one_letter_code
_entity_poly.pdbx_strand_id
1 'polypeptide(L)'
;TNEQNHVQTNEYLQELDFLAHTAGAIAVKYFTQKLAVANPKTFVGKGKLIEIKRFINDENIQLVIFDDELGPSQLRNIEKELECKILDRSNLILDIFASRARTAHSRTQVELAQYQYLLPRLTRMWTHLERQKGGIGMRGPGETQIETDRRITVSYTHLTLPTNTVV
;
A
#
# COMPACT_ATOMS: atom_id res chain seq x y z
N THR A 1 0.42 -18.69 5.42
CA THR A 1 1.47 -19.63 5.83
C THR A 1 0.85 -20.86 6.48
N ASN A 2 1.44 -22.03 6.25
CA ASN A 2 0.86 -23.36 6.55
C ASN A 2 0.59 -23.68 8.02
N GLU A 3 0.88 -22.82 8.96
CA GLU A 3 0.84 -23.12 10.39
C GLU A 3 0.03 -22.12 11.25
N GLN A 4 -0.65 -21.17 10.64
CA GLN A 4 -1.54 -20.31 11.41
C GLN A 4 -2.79 -21.09 11.80
N ASN A 5 -2.93 -21.36 13.08
CA ASN A 5 -4.12 -21.93 13.67
C ASN A 5 -5.31 -20.99 13.41
N HIS A 6 -6.51 -21.51 13.23
CA HIS A 6 -7.73 -20.72 13.00
C HIS A 6 -7.95 -19.60 14.05
N VAL A 7 -7.46 -19.81 15.27
CA VAL A 7 -7.50 -18.82 16.35
C VAL A 7 -6.65 -17.60 16.00
N GLN A 8 -5.42 -17.80 15.56
CA GLN A 8 -4.51 -16.70 15.17
C GLN A 8 -5.03 -15.93 13.96
N THR A 9 -5.62 -16.62 12.98
CA THR A 9 -6.21 -15.95 11.81
C THR A 9 -7.36 -15.02 12.21
N ASN A 10 -8.20 -15.46 13.16
CA ASN A 10 -9.28 -14.62 13.68
C ASN A 10 -8.78 -13.42 14.48
N GLU A 11 -7.72 -13.59 15.26
CA GLU A 11 -7.08 -12.48 15.99
C GLU A 11 -6.53 -11.42 15.02
N TYR A 12 -5.83 -11.81 13.97
CA TYR A 12 -5.34 -10.90 12.95
C TYR A 12 -6.45 -10.17 12.20
N LEU A 13 -7.54 -10.87 11.87
CA LEU A 13 -8.70 -10.25 11.24
C LEU A 13 -9.41 -9.25 12.16
N GLN A 14 -9.50 -9.54 13.45
CA GLN A 14 -10.05 -8.60 14.44
C GLN A 14 -9.17 -7.36 14.60
N GLU A 15 -7.85 -7.53 14.61
CA GLU A 15 -6.91 -6.42 14.63
C GLU A 15 -7.03 -5.53 13.38
N LEU A 16 -7.12 -6.16 12.19
CA LEU A 16 -7.29 -5.45 10.93
C LEU A 16 -8.64 -4.70 10.89
N ASP A 17 -9.70 -5.31 11.40
CA ASP A 17 -11.01 -4.67 11.53
C ASP A 17 -10.95 -3.43 12.44
N PHE A 18 -10.29 -3.55 13.57
CA PHE A 18 -10.08 -2.42 14.48
C PHE A 18 -9.28 -1.29 13.81
N LEU A 19 -8.25 -1.61 13.03
CA LEU A 19 -7.47 -0.63 12.26
C LEU A 19 -8.34 0.04 11.18
N ALA A 20 -9.12 -0.75 10.43
CA ALA A 20 -10.03 -0.24 9.41
C ALA A 20 -11.08 0.71 10.02
N HIS A 21 -11.71 0.32 11.13
CA HIS A 21 -12.65 1.16 11.86
C HIS A 21 -11.98 2.46 12.36
N THR A 22 -10.76 2.37 12.85
CA THR A 22 -9.97 3.53 13.29
C THR A 22 -9.68 4.51 12.14
N ALA A 23 -9.57 4.02 10.91
CA ALA A 23 -9.44 4.81 9.69
C ALA A 23 -10.79 5.33 9.15
N GLY A 24 -11.90 4.99 9.80
CA GLY A 24 -13.25 5.40 9.39
C GLY A 24 -13.92 4.48 8.37
N ALA A 25 -13.39 3.28 8.15
CA ALA A 25 -14.00 2.28 7.29
C ALA A 25 -14.87 1.30 8.10
N ILE A 26 -15.81 0.65 7.42
CA ILE A 26 -16.66 -0.41 8.00
C ILE A 26 -16.39 -1.68 7.22
N ALA A 27 -15.94 -2.73 7.91
CA ALA A 27 -15.73 -4.02 7.28
C ALA A 27 -17.08 -4.72 7.05
N VAL A 28 -17.35 -5.11 5.81
CA VAL A 28 -18.59 -5.77 5.41
C VAL A 28 -18.42 -7.30 5.36
N LYS A 29 -17.22 -7.76 4.92
CA LYS A 29 -16.93 -9.19 4.77
C LYS A 29 -15.43 -9.45 4.87
N TYR A 30 -15.10 -10.62 5.42
CA TYR A 30 -13.74 -11.13 5.49
C TYR A 30 -13.55 -12.30 4.54
N PHE A 31 -12.40 -12.32 3.88
CA PHE A 31 -12.00 -13.41 3.00
C PHE A 31 -10.68 -14.01 3.52
N THR A 32 -10.66 -15.31 3.69
CA THR A 32 -9.45 -16.05 4.05
C THR A 32 -9.11 -17.07 2.99
N GLN A 33 -7.84 -17.33 2.79
CA GLN A 33 -7.36 -18.38 1.90
C GLN A 33 -6.10 -19.02 2.46
N LYS A 34 -6.08 -20.35 2.52
CA LYS A 34 -4.87 -21.11 2.83
C LYS A 34 -4.09 -21.32 1.53
N LEU A 35 -2.87 -20.80 1.49
CA LEU A 35 -1.94 -20.98 0.38
C LEU A 35 -0.59 -21.43 0.95
N ALA A 36 0.04 -22.41 0.32
CA ALA A 36 1.40 -22.80 0.66
C ALA A 36 2.40 -21.69 0.34
N VAL A 37 2.17 -20.98 -0.77
CA VAL A 37 2.95 -19.81 -1.21
C VAL A 37 1.98 -18.80 -1.80
N ALA A 38 2.15 -17.53 -1.43
CA ALA A 38 1.37 -16.43 -2.00
C ALA A 38 1.61 -16.32 -3.52
N ASN A 39 0.56 -16.02 -4.27
CA ASN A 39 0.69 -15.85 -5.71
C ASN A 39 1.58 -14.62 -6.02
N PRO A 40 2.66 -14.77 -6.82
CA PRO A 40 3.56 -13.66 -7.10
C PRO A 40 2.92 -12.52 -7.90
N LYS A 41 1.80 -12.78 -8.60
CA LYS A 41 1.10 -11.77 -9.41
C LYS A 41 -0.05 -11.09 -8.67
N THR A 42 -0.82 -11.84 -7.89
CA THR A 42 -2.11 -11.38 -7.33
C THR A 42 -2.25 -11.68 -5.84
N PHE A 43 -1.19 -12.13 -5.18
CA PHE A 43 -1.16 -12.54 -3.77
C PHE A 43 -2.09 -13.72 -3.46
N VAL A 44 -3.36 -13.63 -3.85
CA VAL A 44 -4.39 -14.69 -3.71
C VAL A 44 -4.56 -15.51 -4.99
N GLY A 45 -5.16 -16.69 -4.89
CA GLY A 45 -5.47 -17.52 -6.05
C GLY A 45 -6.56 -16.93 -6.94
N LYS A 46 -6.55 -17.27 -8.23
CA LYS A 46 -7.52 -16.76 -9.22
C LYS A 46 -8.98 -16.99 -8.81
N GLY A 47 -9.32 -18.16 -8.29
CA GLY A 47 -10.69 -18.46 -7.84
C GLY A 47 -11.16 -17.52 -6.72
N LYS A 48 -10.28 -17.25 -5.73
CA LYS A 48 -10.58 -16.33 -4.64
C LYS A 48 -10.72 -14.90 -5.16
N LEU A 49 -9.90 -14.48 -6.12
CA LEU A 49 -9.99 -13.16 -6.73
C LEU A 49 -11.33 -12.96 -7.45
N ILE A 50 -11.82 -13.98 -8.16
CA ILE A 50 -13.14 -13.94 -8.81
C ILE A 50 -14.27 -13.88 -7.78
N GLU A 51 -14.16 -14.62 -6.68
CA GLU A 51 -15.13 -14.55 -5.57
C GLU A 51 -15.19 -13.14 -4.98
N ILE A 52 -14.03 -12.53 -4.71
CA ILE A 52 -13.92 -11.16 -4.20
C ILE A 52 -14.52 -10.16 -5.21
N LYS A 53 -14.18 -10.27 -6.50
CA LYS A 53 -14.71 -9.38 -7.54
C LYS A 53 -16.24 -9.42 -7.64
N ARG A 54 -16.84 -10.62 -7.56
CA ARG A 54 -18.31 -10.75 -7.54
C ARG A 54 -18.90 -10.03 -6.35
N PHE A 55 -18.35 -10.25 -5.16
CA PHE A 55 -18.83 -9.58 -3.95
C PHE A 55 -18.70 -8.06 -4.00
N ILE A 56 -17.59 -7.54 -4.57
CA ILE A 56 -17.39 -6.10 -4.78
C ILE A 56 -18.50 -5.52 -5.65
N ASN A 57 -18.84 -6.19 -6.75
CA ASN A 57 -19.87 -5.72 -7.67
C ASN A 57 -21.28 -5.84 -7.07
N ASP A 58 -21.56 -6.93 -6.36
CA ASP A 58 -22.89 -7.19 -5.77
C ASP A 58 -23.20 -6.19 -4.63
N GLU A 59 -22.21 -5.86 -3.80
CA GLU A 59 -22.35 -5.00 -2.62
C GLU A 59 -21.82 -3.58 -2.84
N ASN A 60 -21.37 -3.23 -4.04
CA ASN A 60 -20.80 -1.92 -4.38
C ASN A 60 -19.66 -1.50 -3.45
N ILE A 61 -18.72 -2.41 -3.18
CA ILE A 61 -17.59 -2.20 -2.29
C ILE A 61 -16.56 -1.26 -2.95
N GLN A 62 -16.14 -0.25 -2.23
CA GLN A 62 -15.21 0.77 -2.74
C GLN A 62 -13.75 0.49 -2.37
N LEU A 63 -13.50 -0.33 -1.34
CA LEU A 63 -12.19 -0.54 -0.77
C LEU A 63 -12.00 -2.00 -0.36
N VAL A 64 -10.85 -2.57 -0.71
CA VAL A 64 -10.38 -3.88 -0.20
C VAL A 64 -9.07 -3.70 0.54
N ILE A 65 -8.95 -4.29 1.73
CA ILE A 65 -7.76 -4.22 2.57
C ILE A 65 -7.15 -5.60 2.66
N PHE A 66 -5.85 -5.69 2.40
CA PHE A 66 -5.05 -6.90 2.60
C PHE A 66 -4.26 -6.80 3.90
N ASP A 67 -4.28 -7.87 4.68
CA ASP A 67 -3.57 -7.93 5.97
C ASP A 67 -2.04 -8.02 5.78
N ASP A 68 -1.60 -8.58 4.67
CA ASP A 68 -0.18 -8.67 4.32
C ASP A 68 0.28 -7.49 3.47
N GLU A 69 1.58 -7.21 3.49
CA GLU A 69 2.18 -6.19 2.62
C GLU A 69 2.23 -6.69 1.17
N LEU A 70 1.68 -5.88 0.27
CA LEU A 70 1.64 -6.19 -1.16
C LEU A 70 2.85 -5.60 -1.89
N GLY A 71 3.46 -6.41 -2.74
CA GLY A 71 4.45 -5.90 -3.67
C GLY A 71 3.83 -4.95 -4.70
N PRO A 72 4.62 -3.99 -5.24
CA PRO A 72 4.11 -2.99 -6.20
C PRO A 72 3.44 -3.58 -7.44
N SER A 73 3.90 -4.74 -7.89
CA SER A 73 3.31 -5.45 -9.04
C SER A 73 2.01 -6.15 -8.67
N GLN A 74 1.93 -6.72 -7.46
CA GLN A 74 0.73 -7.36 -6.95
C GLN A 74 -0.39 -6.35 -6.75
N LEU A 75 -0.09 -5.23 -6.08
CA LEU A 75 -1.05 -4.16 -5.84
C LEU A 75 -1.71 -3.72 -7.15
N ARG A 76 -0.92 -3.37 -8.17
CA ARG A 76 -1.42 -2.95 -9.48
C ARG A 76 -2.25 -4.02 -10.19
N ASN A 77 -1.81 -5.28 -10.14
CA ASN A 77 -2.54 -6.36 -10.80
C ASN A 77 -3.89 -6.60 -10.12
N ILE A 78 -3.94 -6.54 -8.78
CA ILE A 78 -5.16 -6.69 -8.00
C ILE A 78 -6.12 -5.53 -8.26
N GLU A 79 -5.63 -4.28 -8.23
CA GLU A 79 -6.44 -3.10 -8.55
C GLU A 79 -7.06 -3.19 -9.95
N LYS A 80 -6.27 -3.61 -10.94
CA LYS A 80 -6.74 -3.80 -12.31
C LYS A 80 -7.81 -4.88 -12.43
N GLU A 81 -7.66 -5.98 -11.69
CA GLU A 81 -8.60 -7.10 -11.72
C GLU A 81 -9.88 -6.82 -10.94
N LEU A 82 -9.78 -6.19 -9.78
CA LEU A 82 -10.92 -5.92 -8.89
C LEU A 82 -11.65 -4.62 -9.22
N GLU A 83 -10.99 -3.70 -9.93
CA GLU A 83 -11.54 -2.38 -10.33
C GLU A 83 -12.00 -1.54 -9.11
N CYS A 84 -11.34 -1.72 -7.96
CA CYS A 84 -11.59 -0.98 -6.73
C CYS A 84 -10.28 -0.56 -6.07
N LYS A 85 -10.36 0.35 -5.10
CA LYS A 85 -9.19 0.79 -4.33
C LYS A 85 -8.67 -0.36 -3.47
N ILE A 86 -7.36 -0.58 -3.51
CA ILE A 86 -6.68 -1.60 -2.70
C ILE A 86 -5.76 -0.90 -1.71
N LEU A 87 -5.84 -1.31 -0.46
CA LEU A 87 -4.86 -0.97 0.57
C LEU A 87 -4.23 -2.25 1.12
N ASP A 88 -2.99 -2.17 1.51
CA ASP A 88 -2.37 -3.16 2.38
C ASP A 88 -2.28 -2.64 3.82
N ARG A 89 -1.91 -3.50 4.75
CA ARG A 89 -1.81 -3.16 6.17
C ARG A 89 -0.88 -1.97 6.41
N SER A 90 0.26 -1.90 5.73
CA SER A 90 1.23 -0.82 5.88
C SER A 90 0.66 0.52 5.46
N ASN A 91 -0.04 0.58 4.33
CA ASN A 91 -0.68 1.80 3.85
C ASN A 91 -1.84 2.25 4.76
N LEU A 92 -2.65 1.30 5.24
CA LEU A 92 -3.72 1.59 6.20
C LEU A 92 -3.17 2.25 7.48
N ILE A 93 -2.07 1.72 8.03
CA ILE A 93 -1.42 2.28 9.22
C ILE A 93 -0.87 3.68 8.94
N LEU A 94 -0.26 3.90 7.77
CA LEU A 94 0.23 5.22 7.36
C LEU A 94 -0.91 6.24 7.24
N ASP A 95 -2.06 5.84 6.70
CA ASP A 95 -3.24 6.70 6.59
C ASP A 95 -3.80 7.06 7.98
N ILE A 96 -3.81 6.13 8.93
CA ILE A 96 -4.19 6.39 10.31
C ILE A 96 -3.23 7.39 10.97
N PHE A 97 -1.93 7.22 10.79
CA PHE A 97 -0.95 8.17 11.31
C PHE A 97 -1.08 9.55 10.68
N ALA A 98 -1.32 9.62 9.37
CA ALA A 98 -1.52 10.88 8.66
C ALA A 98 -2.74 11.65 9.20
N SER A 99 -3.84 10.96 9.44
CA SER A 99 -5.06 11.56 9.99
C SER A 99 -4.89 12.08 11.43
N ARG A 100 -3.99 11.47 12.22
CA ARG A 100 -3.74 11.79 13.63
C ARG A 100 -2.56 12.73 13.87
N ALA A 101 -1.72 12.98 12.89
CA ALA A 101 -0.56 13.85 13.01
C ALA A 101 -0.97 15.32 13.18
N ARG A 102 -0.87 15.84 14.41
CA ARG A 102 -1.28 17.23 14.75
C ARG A 102 -0.12 18.23 14.72
N THR A 103 1.09 17.81 15.09
CA THR A 103 2.26 18.69 15.11
C THR A 103 2.95 18.73 13.76
N ALA A 104 3.64 19.83 13.45
CA ALA A 104 4.44 19.95 12.22
C ALA A 104 5.47 18.83 12.11
N HIS A 105 6.15 18.51 13.20
CA HIS A 105 7.14 17.43 13.22
C HIS A 105 6.51 16.06 12.94
N SER A 106 5.38 15.72 13.58
CA SER A 106 4.70 14.45 13.32
C SER A 106 4.17 14.35 11.88
N ARG A 107 3.67 15.43 11.31
CA ARG A 107 3.23 15.47 9.89
C ARG A 107 4.39 15.18 8.95
N THR A 108 5.53 15.85 9.14
CA THR A 108 6.73 15.63 8.32
C THR A 108 7.23 14.19 8.41
N GLN A 109 7.19 13.58 9.60
CA GLN A 109 7.61 12.19 9.77
C GLN A 109 6.67 11.20 9.06
N VAL A 110 5.37 11.41 9.17
CA VAL A 110 4.37 10.56 8.48
C VAL A 110 4.47 10.74 6.97
N GLU A 111 4.63 11.97 6.50
CA GLU A 111 4.81 12.28 5.08
C GLU A 111 6.06 11.60 4.52
N LEU A 112 7.17 11.65 5.24
CA LEU A 112 8.38 10.92 4.89
C LEU A 112 8.14 9.40 4.78
N ALA A 113 7.46 8.80 5.76
CA ALA A 113 7.13 7.38 5.75
C ALA A 113 6.21 7.01 4.56
N GLN A 114 5.22 7.86 4.25
CA GLN A 114 4.37 7.69 3.06
C GLN A 114 5.19 7.76 1.77
N TYR A 115 6.12 8.69 1.63
CA TYR A 115 7.01 8.77 0.47
C TYR A 115 7.89 7.53 0.35
N GLN A 116 8.48 7.05 1.44
CA GLN A 116 9.30 5.84 1.45
C GLN A 116 8.50 4.60 1.01
N TYR A 117 7.24 4.51 1.42
CA TYR A 117 6.33 3.44 1.01
C TYR A 117 5.93 3.55 -0.46
N LEU A 118 5.62 4.76 -0.94
CA LEU A 118 5.12 5.00 -2.30
C LEU A 118 6.24 4.97 -3.35
N LEU A 119 7.45 5.45 -3.03
CA LEU A 119 8.56 5.58 -3.98
C LEU A 119 8.86 4.29 -4.78
N PRO A 120 9.03 3.11 -4.16
CA PRO A 120 9.25 1.87 -4.92
C PRO A 120 8.02 1.43 -5.73
N ARG A 121 6.83 1.92 -5.38
CA ARG A 121 5.57 1.63 -6.07
C ARG A 121 5.37 2.55 -7.26
N LEU A 122 5.76 3.81 -7.16
CA LEU A 122 5.69 4.81 -8.23
C LEU A 122 6.72 4.55 -9.35
N THR A 123 7.95 4.19 -9.03
CA THR A 123 9.03 3.98 -10.03
C THR A 123 8.64 2.98 -11.11
N ARG A 124 7.83 1.98 -10.82
CA ARG A 124 7.35 1.01 -11.81
C ARG A 124 6.09 1.45 -12.57
N MET A 125 5.32 2.39 -12.04
CA MET A 125 4.21 3.01 -12.77
C MET A 125 4.72 4.00 -13.83
N TRP A 126 5.78 4.74 -13.53
CA TRP A 126 6.35 5.75 -14.42
C TRP A 126 7.07 5.14 -15.63
N THR A 127 7.78 4.02 -15.46
CA THR A 127 8.40 3.31 -16.60
C THR A 127 7.37 2.81 -17.63
N HIS A 128 6.10 2.65 -17.26
CA HIS A 128 5.03 2.30 -18.19
C HIS A 128 4.50 3.54 -18.94
N LEU A 129 4.40 4.68 -18.28
CA LEU A 129 4.01 5.95 -18.89
C LEU A 129 5.08 6.51 -19.83
N GLU A 130 6.36 6.31 -19.51
CA GLU A 130 7.48 6.69 -20.39
C GLU A 130 7.47 5.92 -21.72
N ARG A 131 7.11 4.65 -21.72
CA ARG A 131 6.98 3.85 -22.93
C ARG A 131 5.83 4.29 -23.85
N GLN A 132 4.84 5.01 -23.32
CA GLN A 132 3.72 5.52 -24.11
C GLN A 132 3.95 6.91 -24.72
N LYS A 133 4.91 7.70 -24.21
CA LYS A 133 5.06 9.11 -24.58
C LYS A 133 6.42 9.53 -25.15
N GLY A 134 7.44 8.69 -25.20
CA GLY A 134 8.78 9.11 -25.58
C GLY A 134 9.45 8.18 -26.57
N GLY A 135 9.70 8.68 -27.77
CA GLY A 135 10.73 8.10 -28.65
C GLY A 135 12.12 8.22 -28.01
N ILE A 136 13.02 7.32 -28.45
CA ILE A 136 14.42 7.20 -28.01
C ILE A 136 15.07 8.60 -27.90
N GLY A 137 15.43 9.01 -26.67
CA GLY A 137 16.27 10.19 -26.41
C GLY A 137 15.59 11.42 -25.77
N MET A 138 14.29 11.41 -25.50
CA MET A 138 13.65 12.49 -24.74
C MET A 138 13.47 12.11 -23.27
N ARG A 139 14.11 12.87 -22.36
CA ARG A 139 13.81 12.87 -20.94
C ARG A 139 12.34 13.21 -20.74
N GLY A 140 11.54 12.24 -20.31
CA GLY A 140 10.12 12.46 -20.01
C GLY A 140 9.94 13.34 -18.76
N PRO A 141 8.84 14.13 -18.66
CA PRO A 141 8.55 14.97 -17.50
C PRO A 141 8.45 14.17 -16.20
N GLY A 142 8.28 12.84 -16.25
CA GLY A 142 8.26 11.95 -15.10
C GLY A 142 9.62 11.71 -14.44
N GLU A 143 10.71 11.70 -15.20
CA GLU A 143 12.06 11.50 -14.65
C GLU A 143 12.47 12.64 -13.71
N THR A 144 12.13 13.88 -14.06
CA THR A 144 12.35 15.05 -13.22
C THR A 144 11.53 15.04 -11.94
N GLN A 145 10.35 14.48 -11.97
CA GLN A 145 9.47 14.40 -10.80
C GLN A 145 9.95 13.32 -9.81
N ILE A 146 10.37 12.15 -10.30
CA ILE A 146 10.98 11.10 -9.47
C ILE A 146 12.29 11.59 -8.83
N GLU A 147 13.12 12.31 -9.58
CA GLU A 147 14.35 12.90 -9.04
C GLU A 147 14.06 13.99 -8.00
N THR A 148 13.03 14.78 -8.20
CA THR A 148 12.56 15.79 -7.25
C THR A 148 12.02 15.13 -5.98
N ASP A 149 11.18 14.10 -6.11
CA ASP A 149 10.61 13.35 -5.00
C ASP A 149 11.71 12.60 -4.23
N ARG A 150 12.69 12.02 -4.92
CA ARG A 150 13.90 11.47 -4.28
C ARG A 150 14.70 12.51 -3.51
N ARG A 151 14.92 13.70 -4.07
CA ARG A 151 15.64 14.78 -3.40
C ARG A 151 14.91 15.26 -2.15
N ILE A 152 13.59 15.41 -2.22
CA ILE A 152 12.75 15.73 -1.08
C ILE A 152 12.90 14.65 0.00
N THR A 153 12.78 13.37 -0.35
CA THR A 153 12.94 12.25 0.59
C THR A 153 14.32 12.24 1.25
N VAL A 154 15.40 12.43 0.48
CA VAL A 154 16.77 12.51 1.01
C VAL A 154 16.96 13.74 1.89
N SER A 155 16.41 14.89 1.51
CA SER A 155 16.45 16.11 2.32
C SER A 155 15.75 15.94 3.67
N TYR A 156 14.56 15.33 3.68
CA TYR A 156 13.82 15.05 4.91
C TYR A 156 14.51 14.02 5.81
N THR A 157 15.11 12.98 5.27
CA THR A 157 15.88 12.01 6.06
C THR A 157 17.11 12.66 6.72
N HIS A 158 17.74 13.59 6.05
CA HIS A 158 18.90 14.31 6.59
C HIS A 158 18.53 15.32 7.70
N LEU A 159 17.31 15.91 7.63
CA LEU A 159 16.80 16.86 8.63
C LEU A 159 16.24 16.17 9.87
N THR A 160 15.86 14.89 9.78
CA THR A 160 15.24 14.16 10.89
C THR A 160 16.20 13.26 11.66
N LEU A 161 17.46 13.12 11.25
CA LEU A 161 18.49 12.48 12.05
C LEU A 161 18.75 13.35 13.30
N PRO A 162 18.46 12.84 14.52
CA PRO A 162 18.83 13.57 15.73
C PRO A 162 20.35 13.71 15.73
N THR A 163 20.84 14.91 15.72
CA THR A 163 22.20 15.19 16.13
C THR A 163 22.28 14.86 17.62
N ASN A 164 22.65 13.61 17.93
CA ASN A 164 23.05 13.25 19.26
C ASN A 164 24.39 13.98 19.54
N THR A 165 24.27 15.22 19.95
CA THR A 165 25.36 15.88 20.65
C THR A 165 25.31 15.36 22.09
N VAL A 166 26.03 14.31 22.34
CA VAL A 166 26.38 13.91 23.72
C VAL A 166 27.35 14.95 24.23
N VAL A 167 26.92 15.73 25.18
CA VAL A 167 27.79 16.52 26.05
C VAL A 167 28.07 15.70 27.29
#